data_ced9767435d8a285f7c94f0c656c4f00
#
_entry.id   ced9767435d8a285f7c94f0c656c4f00
#
_cell.length_a   1.000
_cell.length_b   1.000
_cell.length_c   1.000
_cell.angle_alpha   90.00
_cell.angle_beta   90.00
_cell.angle_gamma   90.00
#
_symmetry.space_group_name_H-M   'P 1'
#
loop_
_entity.id
_entity.type
_entity.pdbx_description
1 polymer ?
#
loop_
_entity_poly.entity_id
_entity_poly.type
_entity_poly.pdbx_seq_one_letter_code
_entity_poly.pdbx_strand_id
1 'polypeptide(L)'
;MIRKIFAIDLTPCDIVARERGAHFFPVQAVRELIAGDDVDVLETLVTLVERVAEDNPEAIASNQMNFTRKQHALEEAGARVIRAPAKRMPDGGFKQSDDQRLIIATLSLALRLRPEFVVLAAADGDFAPMVWELRNEGIRTEVLARPQMLASDLRRAAYSVIDIDDVLNTVGGAQ
;
A
#
# COMPACT_ATOMS: atom_id res chain seq x y z
N MET A 1 17.94 -11.52 12.18
CA MET A 1 16.54 -11.36 11.71
C MET A 1 16.43 -9.97 11.13
N ILE A 2 16.08 -9.85 9.87
CA ILE A 2 15.91 -8.57 9.15
C ILE A 2 14.54 -7.99 9.49
N ARG A 3 14.47 -6.72 9.88
CA ARG A 3 13.20 -6.06 10.23
C ARG A 3 12.71 -5.24 9.05
N LYS A 4 11.46 -5.45 8.69
CA LYS A 4 10.81 -4.73 7.58
C LYS A 4 9.53 -4.01 8.04
N ILE A 5 9.19 -2.91 7.38
CA ILE A 5 7.86 -2.31 7.36
C ILE A 5 7.28 -2.53 5.97
N PHE A 6 6.01 -2.92 5.88
CA PHE A 6 5.31 -3.05 4.61
C PHE A 6 4.29 -1.93 4.48
N ALA A 7 4.45 -1.05 3.48
CA ALA A 7 3.57 0.08 3.19
C ALA A 7 2.88 -0.13 1.86
N ILE A 8 1.55 -0.07 1.85
CA ILE A 8 0.73 -0.43 0.69
C ILE A 8 -0.19 0.73 0.30
N ASP A 9 0.01 1.25 -0.90
CA ASP A 9 -1.00 2.00 -1.63
C ASP A 9 -1.99 1.00 -2.22
N LEU A 10 -3.15 0.86 -1.57
CA LEU A 10 -4.04 -0.27 -1.87
C LEU A 10 -4.75 -0.14 -3.21
N THR A 11 -5.08 1.08 -3.64
CA THR A 11 -5.89 1.30 -4.84
C THR A 11 -5.23 0.72 -6.11
N PRO A 12 -3.99 1.07 -6.45
CA PRO A 12 -3.30 0.47 -7.60
C PRO A 12 -3.04 -1.03 -7.41
N CYS A 13 -2.74 -1.49 -6.20
CA CYS A 13 -2.54 -2.91 -5.93
C CYS A 13 -3.82 -3.74 -6.17
N ASP A 14 -4.98 -3.23 -5.76
CA ASP A 14 -6.28 -3.86 -6.04
C ASP A 14 -6.59 -3.92 -7.54
N ILE A 15 -6.21 -2.89 -8.31
CA ILE A 15 -6.39 -2.88 -9.77
C ILE A 15 -5.60 -4.03 -10.39
N VAL A 16 -4.31 -4.13 -10.06
CA VAL A 16 -3.43 -5.22 -10.56
C VAL A 16 -3.97 -6.59 -10.16
N ALA A 17 -4.42 -6.76 -8.91
CA ALA A 17 -4.98 -8.02 -8.43
C ALA A 17 -6.26 -8.42 -9.20
N ARG A 18 -7.14 -7.45 -9.48
CA ARG A 18 -8.39 -7.71 -10.27
C ARG A 18 -8.11 -8.06 -11.72
N GLU A 19 -7.12 -7.47 -12.35
CA GLU A 19 -6.70 -7.84 -13.72
C GLU A 19 -6.25 -9.30 -13.81
N ARG A 20 -5.88 -9.89 -12.69
CA ARG A 20 -5.48 -11.30 -12.55
C ARG A 20 -6.60 -12.20 -12.00
N GLY A 21 -7.83 -11.69 -11.91
CA GLY A 21 -9.01 -12.44 -11.47
C GLY A 21 -9.20 -12.52 -9.95
N ALA A 22 -8.35 -11.86 -9.15
CA ALA A 22 -8.57 -11.76 -7.72
C ALA A 22 -9.58 -10.64 -7.39
N HIS A 23 -10.32 -10.78 -6.29
CA HIS A 23 -11.26 -9.74 -5.86
C HIS A 23 -10.55 -8.55 -5.21
N PHE A 24 -9.46 -8.81 -4.47
CA PHE A 24 -8.67 -7.85 -3.72
C PHE A 24 -7.20 -8.23 -3.74
N PHE A 25 -6.34 -7.24 -3.46
CA PHE A 25 -4.93 -7.51 -3.23
C PHE A 25 -4.76 -8.37 -1.96
N PRO A 26 -4.09 -9.54 -2.03
CA PRO A 26 -4.03 -10.50 -0.94
C PRO A 26 -2.97 -10.09 0.09
N VAL A 27 -3.27 -9.06 0.90
CA VAL A 27 -2.32 -8.44 1.84
C VAL A 27 -1.64 -9.45 2.76
N GLN A 28 -2.40 -10.38 3.34
CA GLN A 28 -1.84 -11.38 4.26
C GLN A 28 -0.84 -12.31 3.57
N ALA A 29 -1.22 -12.89 2.44
CA ALA A 29 -0.36 -13.81 1.71
C ALA A 29 0.90 -13.14 1.16
N VAL A 30 0.78 -11.90 0.67
CA VAL A 30 1.93 -11.11 0.22
C VAL A 30 2.84 -10.76 1.40
N ARG A 31 2.28 -10.37 2.55
CA ARG A 31 3.04 -10.12 3.77
C ARG A 31 3.83 -11.37 4.21
N GLU A 32 3.19 -12.53 4.22
CA GLU A 32 3.83 -13.79 4.59
C GLU A 32 4.95 -14.17 3.62
N LEU A 33 4.75 -13.96 2.31
CA LEU A 33 5.78 -14.18 1.30
C LEU A 33 6.98 -13.23 1.48
N ILE A 34 6.73 -11.94 1.77
CA ILE A 34 7.77 -10.93 2.00
C ILE A 34 8.53 -11.20 3.31
N ALA A 35 7.84 -11.73 4.32
CA ALA A 35 8.45 -12.07 5.59
C ALA A 35 9.46 -13.20 5.42
N GLY A 36 9.09 -14.32 4.75
CA GLY A 36 9.95 -15.49 4.72
C GLY A 36 10.37 -15.96 6.13
N ASP A 37 11.38 -16.80 6.20
CA ASP A 37 11.76 -17.44 7.48
C ASP A 37 12.61 -16.55 8.40
N ASP A 38 13.33 -15.56 7.84
CA ASP A 38 14.33 -14.73 8.56
C ASP A 38 13.96 -13.24 8.67
N VAL A 39 12.73 -12.90 8.36
CA VAL A 39 12.25 -11.51 8.35
C VAL A 39 11.16 -11.29 9.39
N ASP A 40 11.29 -10.21 10.17
CA ASP A 40 10.25 -9.69 11.05
C ASP A 40 9.58 -8.49 10.39
N VAL A 41 8.29 -8.64 10.05
CA VAL A 41 7.47 -7.54 9.56
C VAL A 41 6.91 -6.79 10.76
N LEU A 42 7.58 -5.71 11.14
CA LEU A 42 7.26 -4.89 12.31
C LEU A 42 5.86 -4.29 12.25
N GLU A 43 5.45 -3.85 11.06
CA GLU A 43 4.15 -3.24 10.82
C GLU A 43 3.77 -3.35 9.35
N THR A 44 2.48 -3.48 9.08
CA THR A 44 1.90 -3.38 7.73
C THR A 44 0.95 -2.20 7.69
N LEU A 45 1.25 -1.20 6.87
CA LEU A 45 0.45 0.00 6.67
C LEU A 45 -0.32 -0.13 5.35
N VAL A 46 -1.62 0.12 5.37
CA VAL A 46 -2.46 0.05 4.17
C VAL A 46 -3.34 1.29 4.10
N THR A 47 -3.33 2.00 2.97
CA THR A 47 -4.29 3.07 2.73
C THR A 47 -5.63 2.50 2.28
N LEU A 48 -6.71 3.06 2.80
CA LEU A 48 -8.07 2.75 2.38
C LEU A 48 -8.83 4.04 2.12
N VAL A 49 -9.17 4.25 0.83
CA VAL A 49 -9.92 5.44 0.40
C VAL A 49 -11.38 5.29 0.79
N GLU A 50 -11.86 6.25 1.57
CA GLU A 50 -13.27 6.39 1.92
C GLU A 50 -13.96 7.23 0.85
N ARG A 51 -14.81 6.61 0.04
CA ARG A 51 -15.57 7.32 -0.98
C ARG A 51 -16.54 8.28 -0.33
N VAL A 52 -16.52 9.54 -0.78
CA VAL A 52 -17.53 10.52 -0.38
C VAL A 52 -18.87 10.07 -0.95
N ALA A 53 -19.86 10.10 -0.09
CA ALA A 53 -21.22 9.76 -0.44
C ALA A 53 -21.76 10.69 -1.53
N GLU A 54 -22.43 10.13 -2.49
CA GLU A 54 -23.38 10.83 -3.36
C GLU A 54 -24.60 11.23 -2.52
N ASP A 55 -25.38 12.20 -3.01
CA ASP A 55 -26.60 12.69 -2.32
C ASP A 55 -27.74 11.64 -2.23
N ASN A 56 -27.41 10.36 -2.34
CA ASN A 56 -28.31 9.24 -2.26
C ASN A 56 -28.07 8.44 -0.97
N PRO A 57 -29.05 8.40 -0.02
CA PRO A 57 -28.91 7.71 1.26
C PRO A 57 -28.56 6.21 1.12
N GLU A 58 -29.08 5.52 0.11
CA GLU A 58 -28.78 4.10 -0.12
C GLU A 58 -27.34 3.88 -0.58
N ALA A 59 -26.84 4.74 -1.47
CA ALA A 59 -25.45 4.73 -1.90
C ALA A 59 -24.49 5.05 -0.74
N ILE A 60 -24.87 6.00 0.12
CA ILE A 60 -24.14 6.33 1.35
C ILE A 60 -24.00 5.09 2.24
N ALA A 61 -25.13 4.45 2.56
CA ALA A 61 -25.15 3.27 3.44
C ALA A 61 -24.36 2.11 2.85
N SER A 62 -24.49 1.85 1.54
CA SER A 62 -23.75 0.80 0.84
C SER A 62 -22.24 1.06 0.85
N ASN A 63 -21.81 2.29 0.54
CA ASN A 63 -20.39 2.67 0.54
C ASN A 63 -19.79 2.53 1.94
N GLN A 64 -20.51 2.97 2.98
CA GLN A 64 -20.07 2.87 4.37
C GLN A 64 -19.95 1.41 4.83
N MET A 65 -20.91 0.57 4.48
CA MET A 65 -20.86 -0.87 4.80
C MET A 65 -19.70 -1.56 4.08
N ASN A 66 -19.48 -1.28 2.81
CA ASN A 66 -18.38 -1.84 2.03
C ASN A 66 -17.01 -1.37 2.57
N PHE A 67 -16.90 -0.10 2.95
CA PHE A 67 -15.71 0.44 3.59
C PHE A 67 -15.40 -0.27 4.91
N THR A 68 -16.38 -0.39 5.80
CA THR A 68 -16.23 -1.03 7.12
C THR A 68 -15.84 -2.50 6.97
N ARG A 69 -16.48 -3.24 6.04
CA ARG A 69 -16.14 -4.64 5.77
C ARG A 69 -14.71 -4.78 5.28
N LYS A 70 -14.27 -3.93 4.35
CA LYS A 70 -12.91 -3.95 3.82
C LYS A 70 -11.88 -3.56 4.88
N GLN A 71 -12.17 -2.54 5.68
CA GLN A 71 -11.31 -2.15 6.80
C GLN A 71 -11.12 -3.33 7.76
N HIS A 72 -12.21 -3.97 8.17
CA HIS A 72 -12.14 -5.11 9.10
C HIS A 72 -11.31 -6.27 8.54
N ALA A 73 -11.53 -6.62 7.27
CA ALA A 73 -10.74 -7.69 6.63
C ALA A 73 -9.24 -7.37 6.57
N LEU A 74 -8.86 -6.10 6.35
CA LEU A 74 -7.45 -5.67 6.36
C LEU A 74 -6.86 -5.71 7.78
N GLU A 75 -7.62 -5.31 8.79
CA GLU A 75 -7.21 -5.37 10.20
C GLU A 75 -7.05 -6.82 10.66
N GLU A 76 -7.96 -7.72 10.26
CA GLU A 76 -7.83 -9.17 10.50
C GLU A 76 -6.61 -9.78 9.81
N ALA A 77 -6.23 -9.26 8.64
CA ALA A 77 -4.98 -9.61 7.95
C ALA A 77 -3.72 -9.05 8.63
N GLY A 78 -3.87 -8.39 9.78
CA GLY A 78 -2.77 -7.81 10.56
C GLY A 78 -2.25 -6.49 10.01
N ALA A 79 -3.05 -5.76 9.22
CA ALA A 79 -2.67 -4.45 8.70
C ALA A 79 -3.24 -3.32 9.55
N ARG A 80 -2.46 -2.26 9.71
CA ARG A 80 -2.92 -0.98 10.22
C ARG A 80 -3.51 -0.17 9.07
N VAL A 81 -4.82 0.07 9.12
CA VAL A 81 -5.53 0.80 8.08
C VAL A 81 -5.40 2.31 8.28
N ILE A 82 -4.93 2.99 7.24
CA ILE A 82 -4.85 4.45 7.14
C ILE A 82 -6.05 4.92 6.32
N ARG A 83 -7.05 5.49 6.99
CA ARG A 83 -8.24 6.03 6.32
C ARG A 83 -7.89 7.30 5.57
N ALA A 84 -8.25 7.35 4.30
CA ALA A 84 -8.05 8.50 3.41
C ALA A 84 -9.41 8.98 2.87
N PRO A 85 -10.06 9.98 3.51
CA PRO A 85 -11.32 10.50 3.01
C PRO A 85 -11.07 11.22 1.68
N ALA A 86 -11.81 10.82 0.65
CA ALA A 86 -11.85 11.56 -0.61
C ALA A 86 -12.66 12.86 -0.41
N LYS A 87 -12.10 14.00 -0.82
CA LYS A 87 -12.78 15.31 -0.76
C LYS A 87 -13.35 15.65 -2.13
N ARG A 88 -14.63 16.05 -2.16
CA ARG A 88 -15.23 16.59 -3.38
C ARG A 88 -14.62 17.96 -3.68
N MET A 89 -14.19 18.14 -4.92
CA MET A 89 -13.65 19.42 -5.42
C MET A 89 -14.78 20.26 -6.03
N PRO A 90 -14.62 21.60 -6.11
CA PRO A 90 -15.63 22.48 -6.69
C PRO A 90 -15.96 22.17 -8.16
N ASP A 91 -15.03 21.56 -8.90
CA ASP A 91 -15.19 21.11 -10.28
C ASP A 91 -15.94 19.78 -10.44
N GLY A 92 -16.41 19.19 -9.32
CA GLY A 92 -17.09 17.90 -9.27
C GLY A 92 -16.15 16.68 -9.19
N GLY A 93 -14.84 16.88 -9.30
CA GLY A 93 -13.83 15.83 -9.08
C GLY A 93 -13.64 15.49 -7.62
N PHE A 94 -12.85 14.44 -7.36
CA PHE A 94 -12.45 14.04 -6.02
C PHE A 94 -10.94 14.18 -5.84
N LYS A 95 -10.52 14.85 -4.77
CA LYS A 95 -9.11 14.87 -4.35
C LYS A 95 -8.90 13.75 -3.33
N GLN A 96 -8.02 12.84 -3.65
CA GLN A 96 -7.54 11.81 -2.74
C GLN A 96 -6.30 12.32 -2.00
N SER A 97 -6.09 11.84 -0.78
CA SER A 97 -4.93 12.21 0.06
C SER A 97 -4.26 10.97 0.66
N ASP A 98 -4.51 9.82 0.05
CA ASP A 98 -4.00 8.51 0.46
C ASP A 98 -2.47 8.46 0.41
N ASP A 99 -1.86 8.90 -0.68
CA ASP A 99 -0.40 8.93 -0.85
C ASP A 99 0.28 9.75 0.24
N GLN A 100 -0.20 10.99 0.46
CA GLN A 100 0.37 11.86 1.50
C GLN A 100 0.26 11.25 2.89
N ARG A 101 -0.87 10.61 3.19
CA ARG A 101 -1.08 9.94 4.48
C ARG A 101 -0.17 8.72 4.64
N LEU A 102 -0.01 7.93 3.58
CA LEU A 102 0.91 6.79 3.58
C LEU A 102 2.36 7.26 3.76
N ILE A 103 2.79 8.29 3.03
CA ILE A 103 4.12 8.89 3.14
C ILE A 103 4.40 9.31 4.58
N ILE A 104 3.51 10.10 5.18
CA ILE A 104 3.68 10.60 6.55
C ILE A 104 3.73 9.45 7.56
N ALA A 105 2.82 8.49 7.45
CA ALA A 105 2.75 7.35 8.37
C ALA A 105 3.98 6.46 8.24
N THR A 106 4.43 6.18 7.01
CA THR A 106 5.60 5.35 6.74
C THR A 106 6.88 6.00 7.26
N LEU A 107 7.12 7.28 6.96
CA LEU A 107 8.28 8.02 7.47
C LEU A 107 8.29 8.04 9.00
N SER A 108 7.19 8.47 9.61
CA SER A 108 7.08 8.56 11.08
C SER A 108 7.38 7.21 11.75
N LEU A 109 6.85 6.13 11.18
CA LEU A 109 7.05 4.79 11.72
C LEU A 109 8.47 4.28 11.50
N ALA A 110 9.00 4.45 10.29
CA ALA A 110 10.35 4.00 9.93
C ALA A 110 11.43 4.72 10.75
N LEU A 111 11.32 6.03 10.94
CA LEU A 111 12.26 6.81 11.76
C LEU A 111 12.22 6.39 13.23
N ARG A 112 11.07 5.97 13.74
CA ARG A 112 10.91 5.52 15.12
C ARG A 112 11.39 4.09 15.34
N LEU A 113 11.02 3.16 14.44
CA LEU A 113 11.32 1.73 14.58
C LEU A 113 12.68 1.31 14.02
N ARG A 114 13.25 2.15 13.13
CA ARG A 114 14.55 1.88 12.46
C ARG A 114 14.63 0.49 11.85
N PRO A 115 13.74 0.13 10.91
CA PRO A 115 13.83 -1.13 10.18
C PRO A 115 15.04 -1.12 9.25
N GLU A 116 15.51 -2.27 8.81
CA GLU A 116 16.51 -2.36 7.75
C GLU A 116 15.90 -2.06 6.37
N PHE A 117 14.62 -2.41 6.18
CA PHE A 117 13.91 -2.21 4.93
C PHE A 117 12.49 -1.67 5.13
N VAL A 118 12.06 -0.87 4.16
CA VAL A 118 10.65 -0.61 3.88
C VAL A 118 10.32 -1.28 2.56
N VAL A 119 9.29 -2.13 2.52
CA VAL A 119 8.70 -2.62 1.27
C VAL A 119 7.53 -1.71 0.94
N LEU A 120 7.60 -1.02 -0.18
CA LEU A 120 6.59 -0.06 -0.63
C LEU A 120 5.85 -0.63 -1.84
N ALA A 121 4.58 -0.98 -1.68
CA ALA A 121 3.71 -1.36 -2.79
C ALA A 121 3.03 -0.11 -3.36
N ALA A 122 3.69 0.53 -4.32
CA ALA A 122 3.23 1.71 -5.04
C ALA A 122 4.04 1.89 -6.33
N ALA A 123 3.49 2.63 -7.30
CA ALA A 123 4.15 2.89 -8.58
C ALA A 123 4.36 4.39 -8.86
N ASP A 124 3.70 5.28 -8.11
CA ASP A 124 3.69 6.73 -8.33
C ASP A 124 5.01 7.40 -7.91
N GLY A 125 5.45 8.37 -8.71
CA GLY A 125 6.62 9.19 -8.45
C GLY A 125 6.53 10.06 -7.20
N ASP A 126 5.34 10.35 -6.73
CA ASP A 126 5.11 11.16 -5.52
C ASP A 126 5.69 10.51 -4.25
N PHE A 127 5.95 9.20 -4.27
CA PHE A 127 6.64 8.48 -3.21
C PHE A 127 8.18 8.65 -3.23
N ALA A 128 8.77 9.11 -4.32
CA ALA A 128 10.23 9.20 -4.46
C ALA A 128 10.89 10.07 -3.37
N PRO A 129 10.34 11.24 -2.98
CA PRO A 129 10.92 12.04 -1.89
C PRO A 129 11.00 11.28 -0.56
N MET A 130 9.96 10.50 -0.22
CA MET A 130 9.97 9.65 0.97
C MET A 130 11.09 8.61 0.91
N VAL A 131 11.25 7.97 -0.24
CA VAL A 131 12.27 6.91 -0.43
C VAL A 131 13.68 7.50 -0.33
N TRP A 132 13.91 8.70 -0.86
CA TRP A 132 15.18 9.41 -0.70
C TRP A 132 15.48 9.75 0.76
N GLU A 133 14.47 10.20 1.51
CA GLU A 133 14.63 10.50 2.94
C GLU A 133 14.94 9.24 3.76
N LEU A 134 14.24 8.14 3.50
CA LEU A 134 14.53 6.85 4.14
C LEU A 134 15.97 6.40 3.85
N ARG A 135 16.44 6.58 2.62
CA ARG A 135 17.81 6.26 2.23
C ARG A 135 18.83 7.12 2.96
N ASN A 136 18.59 8.42 3.15
CA ASN A 136 19.43 9.33 3.93
C ASN A 136 19.55 8.85 5.38
N GLU A 137 18.51 8.25 5.91
CA GLU A 137 18.45 7.66 7.25
C GLU A 137 19.02 6.22 7.34
N GLY A 138 19.58 5.70 6.24
CA GLY A 138 20.15 4.36 6.15
C GLY A 138 19.13 3.23 6.00
N ILE A 139 17.86 3.54 5.73
CA ILE A 139 16.78 2.58 5.54
C ILE A 139 16.60 2.33 4.04
N ARG A 140 16.67 1.07 3.62
CA ARG A 140 16.49 0.68 2.21
C ARG A 140 15.03 0.52 1.86
N THR A 141 14.64 0.91 0.64
CA THR A 141 13.27 0.71 0.16
C THR A 141 13.24 -0.24 -1.03
N GLU A 142 12.54 -1.36 -0.88
CA GLU A 142 12.17 -2.27 -1.95
C GLU A 142 10.80 -1.86 -2.48
N VAL A 143 10.67 -1.60 -3.78
CA VAL A 143 9.40 -1.18 -4.38
C VAL A 143 8.72 -2.37 -5.04
N LEU A 144 7.51 -2.68 -4.62
CA LEU A 144 6.64 -3.73 -5.18
C LEU A 144 5.70 -3.08 -6.19
N ALA A 145 5.97 -3.26 -7.47
CA ALA A 145 5.18 -2.69 -8.57
C ALA A 145 5.45 -3.43 -9.88
N ARG A 146 4.62 -3.19 -10.89
CA ARG A 146 4.97 -3.58 -12.27
C ARG A 146 6.14 -2.72 -12.76
N PRO A 147 7.27 -3.31 -13.19
CA PRO A 147 8.45 -2.54 -13.61
C PRO A 147 8.14 -1.53 -14.73
N GLN A 148 7.27 -1.89 -15.67
CA GLN A 148 6.89 -1.03 -16.81
C GLN A 148 5.98 0.15 -16.42
N MET A 149 5.30 0.09 -15.28
CA MET A 149 4.41 1.15 -14.78
C MET A 149 5.05 2.02 -13.71
N LEU A 150 6.23 1.63 -13.25
CA LEU A 150 6.93 2.32 -12.17
C LEU A 150 7.50 3.66 -12.66
N ALA A 151 7.13 4.75 -11.99
CA ALA A 151 7.65 6.08 -12.26
C ALA A 151 9.19 6.11 -12.18
N SER A 152 9.82 6.81 -13.11
CA SER A 152 11.29 6.85 -13.25
C SER A 152 11.98 7.38 -11.98
N ASP A 153 11.37 8.35 -11.31
CA ASP A 153 11.92 8.96 -10.10
C ASP A 153 11.88 8.00 -8.92
N LEU A 154 10.77 7.26 -8.77
CA LEU A 154 10.65 6.25 -7.74
C LEU A 154 11.61 5.07 -8.01
N ARG A 155 11.75 4.65 -9.27
CA ARG A 155 12.74 3.63 -9.65
C ARG A 155 14.17 4.02 -9.27
N ARG A 156 14.56 5.28 -9.49
CA ARG A 156 15.92 5.78 -9.15
C ARG A 156 16.16 5.87 -7.65
N ALA A 157 15.11 6.16 -6.89
CA ALA A 157 15.19 6.23 -5.44
C ALA A 157 15.26 4.85 -4.77
N ALA A 158 14.57 3.86 -5.34
CA ALA A 158 14.45 2.51 -4.81
C ALA A 158 15.80 1.78 -4.70
N TYR A 159 15.95 0.95 -3.66
CA TYR A 159 17.07 0.01 -3.54
C TYR A 159 16.92 -1.15 -4.53
N SER A 160 15.72 -1.71 -4.64
CA SER A 160 15.34 -2.74 -5.59
C SER A 160 13.87 -2.64 -5.99
N VAL A 161 13.52 -3.30 -7.09
CA VAL A 161 12.14 -3.42 -7.57
C VAL A 161 11.76 -4.89 -7.59
N ILE A 162 10.63 -5.19 -6.96
CA ILE A 162 10.01 -6.53 -6.94
C ILE A 162 8.82 -6.47 -7.89
N ASP A 163 8.75 -7.40 -8.85
CA ASP A 163 7.62 -7.46 -9.76
C ASP A 163 6.37 -7.96 -9.02
N ILE A 164 5.34 -7.13 -8.96
CA ILE A 164 4.07 -7.46 -8.28
C ILE A 164 3.37 -8.64 -8.96
N ASP A 165 3.53 -8.82 -10.27
CA ASP A 165 2.92 -9.92 -11.01
C ASP A 165 3.55 -11.28 -10.61
N ASP A 166 4.87 -11.32 -10.38
CA ASP A 166 5.56 -12.53 -9.90
C ASP A 166 5.11 -12.88 -8.48
N VAL A 167 4.98 -11.88 -7.62
CA VAL A 167 4.47 -12.06 -6.25
C VAL A 167 3.06 -12.60 -6.25
N LEU A 168 2.16 -12.01 -7.05
CA LEU A 168 0.77 -12.46 -7.15
C LEU A 168 0.63 -13.86 -7.77
N ASN A 169 1.51 -14.24 -8.71
CA ASN A 169 1.57 -15.61 -9.24
C ASN A 169 1.95 -16.61 -8.14
N THR A 170 2.93 -16.25 -7.32
CA THR A 170 3.40 -17.14 -6.24
C THR A 170 2.33 -17.35 -5.19
N VAL A 171 1.66 -16.30 -4.73
CA VAL A 171 0.60 -16.43 -3.71
C VAL A 171 -0.71 -17.01 -4.26
N GLY A 172 -1.02 -16.80 -5.55
CA GLY A 172 -2.20 -17.36 -6.20
C GLY A 172 -2.06 -18.82 -6.62
N GLY A 173 -0.83 -19.31 -6.85
CA GLY A 173 -0.54 -20.71 -7.18
C GLY A 173 -0.50 -21.65 -5.97
N ALA A 174 -0.62 -21.13 -4.76
CA ALA A 174 -0.62 -21.88 -3.51
C ALA A 174 -2.04 -22.26 -3.00
N GLN A 175 -3.09 -22.05 -3.83
CA GLN A 175 -4.49 -22.39 -3.52
C GLN A 175 -4.88 -23.72 -4.15
#